data_63c72c4c758e440c72415182d6bf6e4f
#
_entry.id   63c72c4c758e440c72415182d6bf6e4f
#
_cell.length_a   1.000
_cell.length_b   1.000
_cell.length_c   1.000
_cell.angle_alpha   90.00
_cell.angle_beta   90.00
_cell.angle_gamma   90.00
#
_symmetry.space_group_name_H-M   'P 1'
#
loop_
_entity.id
_entity.type
_entity.pdbx_description
1 polymer ?
#
loop_
_entity_poly.entity_id
_entity_poly.type
_entity_poly.pdbx_seq_one_letter_code
_entity_poly.pdbx_strand_id
1 'polypeptide(L)'
;MTHQDASTPPPFPLVDIRNLKKRFGATEVLRGIDLHVARREVVCIIGKSGSGKSTLLRCLNGLEQFQEGELRVDGQTMRYADARAMREWRQGVGMIFQSFNLFPHLTAGRNVMLAPRLVKRHPEAEATARARSLLERVGLADKFDSYPDQLSGGQQQRVAIARALAMDPVVLLCDEITSSLDPELVGEVLQVVESLAEQGMTIIMVTHEMQFARKVSDRVVFMHQGKVHECGTPDEIFGAPRTPELRMFLSALHA
;
A
#
# COMPACT_ATOMS: atom_id res chain seq x y z
N MET A 1 0.83 -30.74 -35.84
CA MET A 1 2.09 -30.09 -35.45
C MET A 1 1.72 -28.92 -34.54
N THR A 2 1.73 -29.17 -33.25
CA THR A 2 1.37 -28.22 -32.20
C THR A 2 2.61 -27.47 -31.79
N HIS A 3 2.66 -26.17 -32.09
CA HIS A 3 3.67 -25.27 -31.53
C HIS A 3 3.42 -25.13 -30.04
N GLN A 4 4.30 -25.73 -29.23
CA GLN A 4 4.46 -25.37 -27.83
C GLN A 4 5.13 -24.01 -27.76
N ASP A 5 4.37 -22.99 -27.34
CA ASP A 5 4.94 -21.73 -26.93
C ASP A 5 5.87 -21.98 -25.74
N ALA A 6 7.14 -21.66 -25.93
CA ALA A 6 8.16 -21.67 -24.91
C ALA A 6 7.78 -20.62 -23.87
N SER A 7 7.26 -21.09 -22.73
CA SER A 7 6.92 -20.25 -21.59
C SER A 7 8.16 -19.48 -21.12
N THR A 8 8.14 -18.18 -21.35
CA THR A 8 9.03 -17.25 -20.64
C THR A 8 8.89 -17.53 -19.14
N PRO A 9 9.97 -17.75 -18.38
CA PRO A 9 9.85 -17.95 -16.95
C PRO A 9 9.10 -16.74 -16.37
N PRO A 10 8.18 -16.97 -15.39
CA PRO A 10 7.41 -15.87 -14.82
C PRO A 10 8.38 -14.80 -14.32
N PRO A 11 8.13 -13.52 -14.64
CA PRO A 11 9.01 -12.44 -14.21
C PRO A 11 9.12 -12.52 -12.67
N PHE A 12 10.34 -12.33 -12.15
CA PHE A 12 10.58 -12.30 -10.71
C PHE A 12 9.55 -11.38 -10.06
N PRO A 13 8.91 -11.80 -8.95
CA PRO A 13 7.92 -10.97 -8.28
C PRO A 13 8.54 -9.63 -7.87
N LEU A 14 7.76 -8.54 -7.97
CA LEU A 14 8.21 -7.23 -7.51
C LEU A 14 8.42 -7.23 -6.00
N VAL A 15 7.49 -7.85 -5.26
CA VAL A 15 7.58 -8.06 -3.82
C VAL A 15 7.61 -9.56 -3.55
N ASP A 16 8.60 -10.01 -2.80
CA ASP A 16 8.77 -11.42 -2.41
C ASP A 16 8.99 -11.49 -0.89
N ILE A 17 8.05 -12.11 -0.21
CA ILE A 17 8.05 -12.31 1.24
C ILE A 17 8.11 -13.81 1.50
N ARG A 18 9.09 -14.24 2.31
CA ARG A 18 9.29 -15.65 2.64
C ARG A 18 9.40 -15.85 4.13
N ASN A 19 8.51 -16.65 4.68
CA ASN A 19 8.47 -17.07 6.09
C ASN A 19 8.65 -15.90 7.07
N LEU A 20 8.01 -14.76 6.79
CA LEU A 20 8.16 -13.54 7.59
C LEU A 20 7.50 -13.70 8.95
N LYS A 21 8.29 -13.54 10.04
CA LYS A 21 7.81 -13.61 11.42
C LYS A 21 8.09 -12.32 12.17
N LYS A 22 7.08 -11.82 12.87
CA LYS A 22 7.16 -10.61 13.69
C LYS A 22 6.58 -10.85 15.06
N ARG A 23 7.34 -10.48 16.10
CA ARG A 23 6.91 -10.49 17.51
C ARG A 23 7.03 -9.11 18.13
N PHE A 24 6.12 -8.80 19.04
CA PHE A 24 6.20 -7.68 19.98
C PHE A 24 6.25 -8.27 21.40
N GLY A 25 7.41 -8.23 22.02
CA GLY A 25 7.64 -8.96 23.26
C GLY A 25 7.39 -10.47 23.08
N ALA A 26 6.49 -11.03 23.88
CA ALA A 26 6.10 -12.45 23.80
C ALA A 26 5.01 -12.74 22.74
N THR A 27 4.35 -11.71 22.22
CA THR A 27 3.22 -11.88 21.28
C THR A 27 3.72 -12.00 19.85
N GLU A 28 3.50 -13.14 19.22
CA GLU A 28 3.78 -13.37 17.79
C GLU A 28 2.59 -12.88 16.95
N VAL A 29 2.84 -11.83 16.15
CA VAL A 29 1.83 -11.17 15.34
C VAL A 29 1.84 -11.67 13.90
N LEU A 30 3.02 -11.88 13.30
CA LEU A 30 3.17 -12.53 12.00
C LEU A 30 3.87 -13.88 12.21
N ARG A 31 3.26 -14.94 11.67
CA ARG A 31 3.60 -16.33 11.98
C ARG A 31 4.02 -17.11 10.73
N GLY A 32 5.03 -16.58 10.03
CA GLY A 32 5.49 -17.17 8.77
C GLY A 32 4.58 -16.79 7.61
N ILE A 33 4.68 -15.52 7.18
CA ILE A 33 3.97 -15.02 6.01
C ILE A 33 4.79 -15.33 4.76
N ASP A 34 4.16 -16.00 3.80
CA ASP A 34 4.64 -16.14 2.43
C ASP A 34 3.68 -15.40 1.49
N LEU A 35 4.22 -14.44 0.74
CA LEU A 35 3.43 -13.64 -0.21
C LEU A 35 4.33 -13.11 -1.33
N HIS A 36 3.88 -13.28 -2.58
CA HIS A 36 4.53 -12.70 -3.76
C HIS A 36 3.57 -11.70 -4.41
N VAL A 37 4.09 -10.60 -4.93
CA VAL A 37 3.31 -9.62 -5.69
C VAL A 37 4.04 -9.33 -6.99
N ALA A 38 3.34 -9.50 -8.10
CA ALA A 38 3.87 -9.21 -9.44
C ALA A 38 3.91 -7.69 -9.70
N ARG A 39 4.66 -7.28 -10.73
CA ARG A 39 4.59 -5.88 -11.20
C ARG A 39 3.19 -5.59 -11.74
N ARG A 40 2.69 -4.40 -11.44
CA ARG A 40 1.36 -3.92 -11.86
C ARG A 40 0.19 -4.72 -11.27
N GLU A 41 0.45 -5.54 -10.27
CA GLU A 41 -0.57 -6.28 -9.55
C GLU A 41 -1.14 -5.44 -8.40
N VAL A 42 -2.45 -5.48 -8.23
CA VAL A 42 -3.16 -4.93 -7.08
C VAL A 42 -3.57 -6.06 -6.16
N VAL A 43 -2.99 -6.08 -4.97
CA VAL A 43 -3.29 -7.08 -3.93
C VAL A 43 -4.02 -6.40 -2.78
N CYS A 44 -5.25 -6.84 -2.50
CA CYS A 44 -6.00 -6.42 -1.33
C CYS A 44 -5.84 -7.44 -0.18
N ILE A 45 -5.47 -6.95 1.00
CA ILE A 45 -5.34 -7.74 2.22
C ILE A 45 -6.54 -7.46 3.12
N ILE A 46 -7.33 -8.48 3.39
CA ILE A 46 -8.52 -8.41 4.24
C ILE A 46 -8.37 -9.31 5.48
N GLY A 47 -9.20 -9.11 6.50
CA GLY A 47 -9.19 -9.92 7.72
C GLY A 47 -9.58 -9.12 8.95
N LYS A 48 -9.89 -9.81 10.05
CA LYS A 48 -10.30 -9.19 11.32
C LYS A 48 -9.23 -8.23 11.86
N SER A 49 -9.65 -7.27 12.69
CA SER A 49 -8.70 -6.45 13.46
C SER A 49 -7.76 -7.35 14.27
N GLY A 50 -6.49 -6.97 14.39
CA GLY A 50 -5.46 -7.75 15.06
C GLY A 50 -4.94 -8.98 14.28
N SER A 51 -5.35 -9.23 13.05
CA SER A 51 -4.81 -10.35 12.25
C SER A 51 -3.39 -10.12 11.71
N GLY A 52 -2.81 -8.93 11.90
CA GLY A 52 -1.43 -8.61 11.51
C GLY A 52 -1.28 -7.80 10.21
N LYS A 53 -2.37 -7.38 9.55
CA LYS A 53 -2.36 -6.69 8.24
C LYS A 53 -1.46 -5.44 8.22
N SER A 54 -1.72 -4.47 9.09
CA SER A 54 -0.93 -3.23 9.18
C SER A 54 0.51 -3.50 9.62
N THR A 55 0.73 -4.52 10.47
CA THR A 55 2.07 -4.95 10.86
C THR A 55 2.85 -5.47 9.64
N LEU A 56 2.20 -6.24 8.76
CA LEU A 56 2.81 -6.70 7.52
C LEU A 56 3.21 -5.53 6.61
N LEU A 57 2.33 -4.54 6.41
CA LEU A 57 2.66 -3.35 5.62
C LEU A 57 3.80 -2.54 6.25
N ARG A 58 3.82 -2.41 7.57
CA ARG A 58 4.91 -1.70 8.27
C ARG A 58 6.24 -2.45 8.19
N CYS A 59 6.23 -3.78 8.17
CA CYS A 59 7.43 -4.56 7.88
C CYS A 59 7.90 -4.33 6.43
N LEU A 60 6.98 -4.32 5.45
CA LEU A 60 7.29 -4.05 4.05
C LEU A 60 7.93 -2.67 3.84
N ASN A 61 7.45 -1.64 4.52
CA ASN A 61 8.03 -0.29 4.45
C ASN A 61 9.32 -0.14 5.29
N GLY A 62 9.65 -1.13 6.14
CA GLY A 62 10.79 -1.07 7.05
C GLY A 62 10.59 -0.14 8.26
N LEU A 63 9.35 0.16 8.63
CA LEU A 63 8.98 0.85 9.87
C LEU A 63 9.01 -0.11 11.06
N GLU A 64 8.69 -1.38 10.82
CA GLU A 64 8.77 -2.45 11.81
C GLU A 64 9.82 -3.48 11.39
N GLN A 65 10.76 -3.76 12.28
CA GLN A 65 11.75 -4.81 12.07
C GLN A 65 11.14 -6.17 12.39
N PHE A 66 11.23 -7.11 11.45
CA PHE A 66 10.87 -8.50 11.67
C PHE A 66 12.05 -9.30 12.22
N GLN A 67 11.81 -10.47 12.83
CA GLN A 67 12.85 -11.27 13.47
C GLN A 67 13.35 -12.42 12.59
N GLU A 68 12.46 -13.01 11.77
CA GLU A 68 12.78 -14.15 10.92
C GLU A 68 12.14 -13.98 9.54
N GLY A 69 12.71 -14.62 8.53
CA GLY A 69 12.24 -14.59 7.15
C GLY A 69 13.06 -13.68 6.26
N GLU A 70 12.62 -13.57 5.03
CA GLU A 70 13.25 -12.73 4.01
C GLU A 70 12.20 -11.85 3.33
N LEU A 71 12.61 -10.63 3.00
CA LEU A 71 11.77 -9.68 2.28
C LEU A 71 12.60 -9.03 1.18
N ARG A 72 12.09 -9.11 -0.06
CA ARG A 72 12.69 -8.51 -1.25
C ARG A 72 11.69 -7.61 -1.95
N VAL A 73 12.17 -6.47 -2.44
CA VAL A 73 11.43 -5.58 -3.34
C VAL A 73 12.33 -5.21 -4.49
N ASP A 74 11.86 -5.37 -5.70
CA ASP A 74 12.61 -5.09 -6.94
C ASP A 74 14.00 -5.76 -6.97
N GLY A 75 14.06 -7.02 -6.53
CA GLY A 75 15.30 -7.81 -6.42
C GLY A 75 16.22 -7.43 -5.27
N GLN A 76 15.96 -6.34 -4.55
CA GLN A 76 16.74 -5.92 -3.38
C GLN A 76 16.23 -6.61 -2.11
N THR A 77 17.13 -7.18 -1.32
CA THR A 77 16.79 -7.75 -0.01
C THR A 77 16.88 -6.67 1.06
N MET A 78 15.89 -6.59 1.95
CA MET A 78 15.89 -5.67 3.07
C MET A 78 17.02 -5.94 4.06
N ARG A 79 17.75 -4.88 4.44
CA ARG A 79 18.91 -4.95 5.35
C ARG A 79 18.82 -3.87 6.41
N TYR A 80 18.25 -4.19 7.57
CA TYR A 80 18.08 -3.22 8.67
C TYR A 80 19.38 -2.65 9.23
N ALA A 81 20.47 -3.44 9.22
CA ALA A 81 21.76 -3.00 9.74
C ALA A 81 22.43 -1.91 8.89
N ASP A 82 22.03 -1.75 7.65
CA ASP A 82 22.56 -0.74 6.73
C ASP A 82 21.59 0.44 6.60
N ALA A 83 21.92 1.53 7.27
CA ALA A 83 21.09 2.74 7.25
C ALA A 83 20.98 3.39 5.85
N ARG A 84 21.97 3.17 4.96
CA ARG A 84 21.94 3.66 3.57
C ARG A 84 20.98 2.80 2.76
N ALA A 85 21.11 1.47 2.83
CA ALA A 85 20.21 0.54 2.16
C ALA A 85 18.75 0.74 2.60
N MET A 86 18.50 1.01 3.90
CA MET A 86 17.16 1.32 4.41
C MET A 86 16.59 2.65 3.89
N ARG A 87 17.43 3.65 3.65
CA ARG A 87 16.97 4.90 3.00
C ARG A 87 16.61 4.66 1.54
N GLU A 88 17.43 3.94 0.81
CA GLU A 88 17.16 3.55 -0.59
C GLU A 88 15.89 2.70 -0.68
N TRP A 89 15.73 1.73 0.21
CA TRP A 89 14.52 0.92 0.34
C TRP A 89 13.24 1.76 0.45
N ARG A 90 13.21 2.70 1.40
CA ARG A 90 12.04 3.55 1.64
C ARG A 90 11.74 4.53 0.52
N GLN A 91 12.66 4.79 -0.39
CA GLN A 91 12.39 5.56 -1.60
C GLN A 91 11.58 4.74 -2.61
N GLY A 92 11.85 3.44 -2.71
CA GLY A 92 11.16 2.53 -3.62
C GLY A 92 9.81 2.02 -3.09
N VAL A 93 9.54 2.13 -1.78
CA VAL A 93 8.33 1.61 -1.14
C VAL A 93 7.52 2.77 -0.57
N GLY A 94 6.55 3.27 -1.32
CA GLY A 94 5.63 4.31 -0.87
C GLY A 94 4.64 3.77 0.14
N MET A 95 4.25 4.58 1.14
CA MET A 95 3.23 4.19 2.12
C MET A 95 2.27 5.33 2.40
N ILE A 96 0.99 5.01 2.39
CA ILE A 96 -0.11 5.87 2.78
C ILE A 96 -0.73 5.26 4.03
N PHE A 97 -0.88 6.07 5.06
CA PHE A 97 -1.35 5.65 6.38
C PHE A 97 -2.84 5.94 6.55
N GLN A 98 -3.45 5.28 7.51
CA GLN A 98 -4.80 5.53 7.96
C GLN A 98 -5.01 6.99 8.41
N SER A 99 -4.07 7.52 9.21
CA SER A 99 -4.00 8.95 9.51
C SER A 99 -3.17 9.64 8.43
N PHE A 100 -3.57 10.78 7.97
CA PHE A 100 -2.96 11.50 6.83
C PHE A 100 -1.47 11.82 7.04
N ASN A 101 -1.06 12.02 8.29
CA ASN A 101 0.32 12.32 8.72
C ASN A 101 0.96 13.46 7.92
N LEU A 102 0.16 14.47 7.57
CA LEU A 102 0.67 15.67 6.95
C LEU A 102 1.40 16.54 7.98
N PHE A 103 2.43 17.24 7.54
CA PHE A 103 3.10 18.25 8.36
C PHE A 103 2.19 19.48 8.45
N PRO A 104 1.64 19.81 9.64
CA PRO A 104 0.60 20.83 9.77
C PRO A 104 1.11 22.26 9.48
N HIS A 105 2.41 22.47 9.64
CA HIS A 105 3.08 23.75 9.39
C HIS A 105 3.57 23.93 7.93
N LEU A 106 3.28 22.97 7.06
CA LEU A 106 3.60 23.00 5.63
C LEU A 106 2.33 23.00 4.81
N THR A 107 2.32 23.76 3.70
CA THR A 107 1.22 23.69 2.73
C THR A 107 1.16 22.33 2.04
N ALA A 108 0.07 22.03 1.34
CA ALA A 108 -0.08 20.80 0.56
C ALA A 108 1.08 20.61 -0.43
N GLY A 109 1.41 21.65 -1.20
CA GLY A 109 2.54 21.62 -2.11
C GLY A 109 3.87 21.35 -1.40
N ARG A 110 4.12 21.98 -0.27
CA ARG A 110 5.35 21.78 0.52
C ARG A 110 5.41 20.40 1.15
N ASN A 111 4.28 19.82 1.58
CA ASN A 111 4.21 18.44 2.02
C ASN A 111 4.65 17.47 0.93
N VAL A 112 4.22 17.68 -0.31
CA VAL A 112 4.58 16.84 -1.47
C VAL A 112 6.03 17.06 -1.88
N MET A 113 6.54 18.28 -1.83
CA MET A 113 7.92 18.65 -2.22
C MET A 113 8.98 18.16 -1.25
N LEU A 114 8.63 17.91 0.02
CA LEU A 114 9.60 17.74 1.12
C LEU A 114 10.61 16.62 0.84
N ALA A 115 10.13 15.41 0.56
CA ALA A 115 11.00 14.26 0.33
C ALA A 115 11.84 14.38 -0.96
N PRO A 116 11.29 14.78 -2.13
CA PRO A 116 12.09 15.06 -3.32
C PRO A 116 13.24 16.06 -3.07
N ARG A 117 12.99 17.12 -2.32
CA ARG A 117 14.03 18.13 -2.00
C ARG A 117 15.10 17.60 -1.06
N LEU A 118 14.68 16.96 0.05
CA LEU A 118 15.63 16.57 1.11
C LEU A 118 16.37 15.27 0.79
N VAL A 119 15.73 14.33 0.12
CA VAL A 119 16.28 12.99 -0.11
C VAL A 119 16.88 12.86 -1.50
N LYS A 120 16.13 13.25 -2.56
CA LYS A 120 16.61 13.22 -3.96
C LYS A 120 17.40 14.48 -4.33
N ARG A 121 17.38 15.54 -3.49
CA ARG A 121 18.05 16.82 -3.72
C ARG A 121 17.61 17.52 -5.01
N HIS A 122 16.35 17.33 -5.40
CA HIS A 122 15.81 18.03 -6.57
C HIS A 122 15.83 19.55 -6.34
N PRO A 123 16.16 20.34 -7.38
CA PRO A 123 16.02 21.79 -7.35
C PRO A 123 14.58 22.20 -7.00
N GLU A 124 14.42 23.36 -6.37
CA GLU A 124 13.10 23.83 -5.93
C GLU A 124 12.09 23.93 -7.07
N ALA A 125 12.52 24.44 -8.23
CA ALA A 125 11.65 24.56 -9.40
C ALA A 125 11.14 23.20 -9.90
N GLU A 126 12.00 22.17 -9.93
CA GLU A 126 11.63 20.81 -10.32
C GLU A 126 10.68 20.17 -9.31
N ALA A 127 11.00 20.29 -8.01
CA ALA A 127 10.13 19.78 -6.94
C ALA A 127 8.75 20.47 -6.94
N THR A 128 8.70 21.78 -7.24
CA THR A 128 7.45 22.54 -7.36
C THR A 128 6.62 22.07 -8.56
N ALA A 129 7.23 21.95 -9.73
CA ALA A 129 6.54 21.47 -10.93
C ALA A 129 5.96 20.07 -10.73
N ARG A 130 6.76 19.18 -10.13
CA ARG A 130 6.34 17.83 -9.77
C ARG A 130 5.18 17.82 -8.76
N ALA A 131 5.27 18.62 -7.71
CA ALA A 131 4.21 18.69 -6.70
C ALA A 131 2.89 19.23 -7.29
N ARG A 132 2.94 20.22 -8.18
CA ARG A 132 1.76 20.73 -8.89
C ARG A 132 1.12 19.64 -9.75
N SER A 133 1.90 18.92 -10.55
CA SER A 133 1.41 17.81 -11.38
C SER A 133 0.79 16.69 -10.54
N LEU A 134 1.40 16.33 -9.40
CA LEU A 134 0.85 15.30 -8.51
C LEU A 134 -0.43 15.75 -7.80
N LEU A 135 -0.50 17.01 -7.38
CA LEU A 135 -1.73 17.57 -6.79
C LEU A 135 -2.86 17.66 -7.83
N GLU A 136 -2.56 18.03 -9.07
CA GLU A 136 -3.52 17.99 -10.16
C GLU A 136 -4.03 16.56 -10.41
N ARG A 137 -3.14 15.58 -10.43
CA ARG A 137 -3.47 14.17 -10.62
C ARG A 137 -4.41 13.60 -9.54
N VAL A 138 -4.38 14.15 -8.33
CA VAL A 138 -5.30 13.80 -7.24
C VAL A 138 -6.48 14.77 -7.11
N GLY A 139 -6.71 15.66 -8.11
CA GLY A 139 -7.83 16.60 -8.15
C GLY A 139 -7.71 17.77 -7.16
N LEU A 140 -6.48 18.22 -6.85
CA LEU A 140 -6.20 19.28 -5.88
C LEU A 140 -5.27 20.37 -6.47
N ALA A 141 -5.38 20.67 -7.76
CA ALA A 141 -4.53 21.67 -8.43
C ALA A 141 -4.60 23.05 -7.77
N ASP A 142 -5.78 23.45 -7.27
CA ASP A 142 -6.07 24.72 -6.60
C ASP A 142 -5.60 24.77 -5.13
N LYS A 143 -5.19 23.65 -4.53
CA LYS A 143 -4.86 23.51 -3.10
C LYS A 143 -3.38 23.56 -2.79
N PHE A 144 -2.51 23.89 -3.75
CA PHE A 144 -1.05 23.88 -3.57
C PHE A 144 -0.58 24.67 -2.34
N ASP A 145 -1.18 25.85 -2.12
CA ASP A 145 -0.82 26.76 -1.04
C ASP A 145 -1.69 26.61 0.23
N SER A 146 -2.66 25.68 0.23
CA SER A 146 -3.52 25.41 1.38
C SER A 146 -2.79 24.62 2.46
N TYR A 147 -3.02 24.96 3.73
CA TYR A 147 -2.53 24.21 4.88
C TYR A 147 -3.47 23.03 5.21
N PRO A 148 -3.00 21.99 5.92
CA PRO A 148 -3.82 20.82 6.26
C PRO A 148 -5.13 21.16 6.99
N ASP A 149 -5.17 22.15 7.86
CA ASP A 149 -6.35 22.60 8.58
C ASP A 149 -7.41 23.29 7.70
N GLN A 150 -7.02 23.68 6.48
CA GLN A 150 -7.91 24.26 5.46
C GLN A 150 -8.45 23.20 4.48
N LEU A 151 -8.12 21.93 4.68
CA LEU A 151 -8.47 20.82 3.81
C LEU A 151 -9.44 19.85 4.50
N SER A 152 -10.43 19.34 3.78
CA SER A 152 -11.25 18.23 4.26
C SER A 152 -10.41 16.97 4.49
N GLY A 153 -10.92 16.00 5.26
CA GLY A 153 -10.23 14.73 5.48
C GLY A 153 -9.88 14.01 4.17
N GLY A 154 -10.81 13.96 3.22
CA GLY A 154 -10.56 13.39 1.90
C GLY A 154 -9.50 14.15 1.09
N GLN A 155 -9.48 15.48 1.18
CA GLN A 155 -8.43 16.30 0.56
C GLN A 155 -7.06 16.04 1.22
N GLN A 156 -7.00 15.98 2.55
CA GLN A 156 -5.76 15.65 3.26
C GLN A 156 -5.22 14.26 2.86
N GLN A 157 -6.09 13.27 2.72
CA GLN A 157 -5.70 11.94 2.27
C GLN A 157 -5.20 11.95 0.83
N ARG A 158 -5.82 12.71 -0.07
CA ARG A 158 -5.34 12.87 -1.44
C ARG A 158 -3.99 13.59 -1.51
N VAL A 159 -3.71 14.56 -0.63
CA VAL A 159 -2.36 15.14 -0.47
C VAL A 159 -1.37 14.09 0.03
N ALA A 160 -1.75 13.21 0.97
CA ALA A 160 -0.89 12.12 1.44
C ALA A 160 -0.56 11.11 0.33
N ILE A 161 -1.52 10.82 -0.56
CA ILE A 161 -1.28 10.02 -1.78
C ILE A 161 -0.27 10.73 -2.69
N ALA A 162 -0.48 12.01 -3.02
CA ALA A 162 0.43 12.79 -3.87
C ALA A 162 1.86 12.83 -3.27
N ARG A 163 1.97 12.97 -1.94
CA ARG A 163 3.26 12.93 -1.23
C ARG A 163 3.95 11.57 -1.36
N ALA A 164 3.22 10.47 -1.24
CA ALA A 164 3.78 9.13 -1.42
C ALA A 164 4.28 8.90 -2.84
N LEU A 165 3.54 9.39 -3.84
CA LEU A 165 3.91 9.30 -5.26
C LEU A 165 5.11 10.18 -5.63
N ALA A 166 5.40 11.22 -4.85
CA ALA A 166 6.47 12.17 -5.17
C ALA A 166 7.87 11.54 -5.21
N MET A 167 8.05 10.39 -4.60
CA MET A 167 9.30 9.64 -4.59
C MET A 167 9.45 8.60 -5.72
N ASP A 168 8.47 8.48 -6.65
CA ASP A 168 8.41 7.44 -7.70
C ASP A 168 8.55 6.02 -7.14
N PRO A 169 7.71 5.62 -6.19
CA PRO A 169 7.82 4.29 -5.60
C PRO A 169 7.50 3.21 -6.64
N VAL A 170 8.17 2.05 -6.54
CA VAL A 170 7.88 0.88 -7.37
C VAL A 170 6.66 0.09 -6.87
N VAL A 171 6.32 0.27 -5.59
CA VAL A 171 5.12 -0.30 -4.94
C VAL A 171 4.52 0.71 -3.97
N LEU A 172 3.20 0.80 -3.95
CA LEU A 172 2.43 1.65 -3.05
C LEU A 172 1.69 0.79 -2.02
N LEU A 173 1.96 1.06 -0.75
CA LEU A 173 1.31 0.41 0.39
C LEU A 173 0.20 1.33 0.92
N CYS A 174 -1.02 0.82 1.04
CA CYS A 174 -2.18 1.55 1.54
C CYS A 174 -2.72 0.88 2.81
N ASP A 175 -2.53 1.51 3.97
CA ASP A 175 -2.95 0.96 5.27
C ASP A 175 -4.26 1.63 5.71
N GLU A 176 -5.41 1.01 5.41
CA GLU A 176 -6.76 1.45 5.81
C GLU A 176 -7.04 2.94 5.51
N ILE A 177 -6.71 3.38 4.31
CA ILE A 177 -6.65 4.80 3.91
C ILE A 177 -8.00 5.54 3.92
N THR A 178 -9.11 4.85 4.12
CA THR A 178 -10.47 5.41 4.16
C THR A 178 -11.09 5.39 5.55
N SER A 179 -10.52 4.65 6.50
CA SER A 179 -11.16 4.40 7.81
C SER A 179 -11.26 5.62 8.73
N SER A 180 -10.52 6.70 8.44
CA SER A 180 -10.59 7.97 9.16
C SER A 180 -11.41 9.04 8.44
N LEU A 181 -12.15 8.66 7.38
CA LEU A 181 -12.92 9.57 6.54
C LEU A 181 -14.41 9.43 6.78
N ASP A 182 -15.12 10.54 6.61
CA ASP A 182 -16.57 10.50 6.49
C ASP A 182 -16.98 9.70 5.26
N PRO A 183 -18.08 8.91 5.31
CA PRO A 183 -18.49 8.03 4.21
C PRO A 183 -18.64 8.75 2.85
N GLU A 184 -19.05 10.01 2.87
CA GLU A 184 -19.20 10.84 1.65
C GLU A 184 -17.87 11.11 0.94
N LEU A 185 -16.74 11.11 1.67
CA LEU A 185 -15.41 11.41 1.15
C LEU A 185 -14.63 10.16 0.70
N VAL A 186 -15.09 8.97 1.07
CA VAL A 186 -14.44 7.69 0.76
C VAL A 186 -14.30 7.50 -0.76
N GLY A 187 -15.38 7.78 -1.49
CA GLY A 187 -15.43 7.58 -2.94
C GLY A 187 -14.35 8.34 -3.70
N GLU A 188 -14.10 9.60 -3.34
CA GLU A 188 -13.07 10.43 -4.00
C GLU A 188 -11.65 9.89 -3.82
N VAL A 189 -11.34 9.36 -2.63
CA VAL A 189 -10.02 8.77 -2.34
C VAL A 189 -9.84 7.44 -3.07
N LEU A 190 -10.88 6.61 -3.08
CA LEU A 190 -10.84 5.32 -3.78
C LEU A 190 -10.72 5.48 -5.31
N GLN A 191 -11.36 6.50 -5.91
CA GLN A 191 -11.20 6.81 -7.33
C GLN A 191 -9.75 7.15 -7.70
N VAL A 192 -9.03 7.87 -6.83
CA VAL A 192 -7.60 8.14 -7.05
C VAL A 192 -6.81 6.84 -7.06
N VAL A 193 -7.05 5.93 -6.11
CA VAL A 193 -6.35 4.64 -6.06
C VAL A 193 -6.69 3.76 -7.26
N GLU A 194 -7.95 3.74 -7.69
CA GLU A 194 -8.38 3.04 -8.90
C GLU A 194 -7.63 3.55 -10.15
N SER A 195 -7.58 4.87 -10.31
CA SER A 195 -6.82 5.48 -11.42
C SER A 195 -5.32 5.13 -11.39
N LEU A 196 -4.71 5.03 -10.19
CA LEU A 196 -3.32 4.58 -10.06
C LEU A 196 -3.14 3.12 -10.47
N ALA A 197 -4.08 2.25 -10.11
CA ALA A 197 -4.09 0.84 -10.50
C ALA A 197 -4.21 0.69 -12.03
N GLU A 198 -5.14 1.40 -12.67
CA GLU A 198 -5.31 1.43 -14.12
C GLU A 198 -4.06 1.92 -14.87
N GLN A 199 -3.31 2.84 -14.27
CA GLN A 199 -2.03 3.32 -14.79
C GLN A 199 -0.87 2.32 -14.58
N GLY A 200 -1.13 1.16 -13.97
CA GLY A 200 -0.18 0.09 -13.75
C GLY A 200 0.71 0.28 -12.52
N MET A 201 0.27 1.03 -11.51
CA MET A 201 0.93 1.06 -10.21
C MET A 201 0.75 -0.30 -9.51
N THR A 202 1.84 -0.86 -8.97
CA THR A 202 1.74 -2.02 -8.08
C THR A 202 1.26 -1.55 -6.71
N ILE A 203 0.16 -2.12 -6.22
CA ILE A 203 -0.48 -1.68 -4.98
C ILE A 203 -0.69 -2.87 -4.04
N ILE A 204 -0.33 -2.71 -2.77
CA ILE A 204 -0.72 -3.62 -1.69
C ILE A 204 -1.56 -2.81 -0.71
N MET A 205 -2.83 -3.18 -0.58
CA MET A 205 -3.80 -2.42 0.19
C MET A 205 -4.42 -3.24 1.30
N VAL A 206 -4.46 -2.69 2.49
CA VAL A 206 -5.33 -3.14 3.57
C VAL A 206 -6.60 -2.29 3.55
N THR A 207 -7.75 -2.92 3.44
CA THR A 207 -9.03 -2.20 3.35
C THR A 207 -10.18 -2.97 4.00
N HIS A 208 -11.18 -2.23 4.46
CA HIS A 208 -12.50 -2.72 4.86
C HIS A 208 -13.57 -2.45 3.79
N GLU A 209 -13.22 -1.82 2.68
CA GLU A 209 -14.09 -1.52 1.55
C GLU A 209 -14.17 -2.73 0.62
N MET A 210 -15.01 -3.72 0.94
CA MET A 210 -15.05 -5.01 0.22
C MET A 210 -15.52 -4.87 -1.23
N GLN A 211 -16.45 -3.95 -1.52
CA GLN A 211 -16.90 -3.69 -2.88
C GLN A 211 -15.76 -3.12 -3.74
N PHE A 212 -14.97 -2.22 -3.16
CA PHE A 212 -13.80 -1.67 -3.81
C PHE A 212 -12.72 -2.74 -4.01
N ALA A 213 -12.42 -3.53 -2.97
CA ALA A 213 -11.47 -4.63 -3.08
C ALA A 213 -11.86 -5.60 -4.20
N ARG A 214 -13.16 -5.95 -4.30
CA ARG A 214 -13.66 -6.82 -5.37
C ARG A 214 -13.49 -6.22 -6.76
N LYS A 215 -13.64 -4.89 -6.89
CA LYS A 215 -13.56 -4.19 -8.18
C LYS A 215 -12.13 -4.00 -8.67
N VAL A 216 -11.21 -3.63 -7.77
CA VAL A 216 -9.89 -3.11 -8.16
C VAL A 216 -8.76 -4.13 -8.05
N SER A 217 -8.91 -5.17 -7.23
CA SER A 217 -7.80 -6.10 -7.01
C SER A 217 -7.73 -7.22 -8.05
N ASP A 218 -6.51 -7.57 -8.42
CA ASP A 218 -6.23 -8.79 -9.18
C ASP A 218 -6.28 -10.03 -8.25
N ARG A 219 -5.91 -9.82 -6.98
CA ARG A 219 -5.86 -10.87 -5.97
C ARG A 219 -6.21 -10.34 -4.59
N VAL A 220 -6.91 -11.17 -3.82
CA VAL A 220 -7.29 -10.91 -2.43
C VAL A 220 -6.63 -11.92 -1.51
N VAL A 221 -6.05 -11.42 -0.43
CA VAL A 221 -5.37 -12.20 0.61
C VAL A 221 -6.16 -12.06 1.91
N PHE A 222 -6.71 -13.17 2.40
CA PHE A 222 -7.34 -13.20 3.71
C PHE A 222 -6.32 -13.57 4.79
N MET A 223 -6.08 -12.64 5.71
CA MET A 223 -5.22 -12.86 6.86
C MET A 223 -6.02 -13.24 8.10
N HIS A 224 -5.61 -14.33 8.73
CA HIS A 224 -6.19 -14.80 9.98
C HIS A 224 -5.09 -15.25 10.95
N GLN A 225 -5.14 -14.78 12.21
CA GLN A 225 -4.19 -15.14 13.28
C GLN A 225 -2.70 -15.06 12.88
N GLY A 226 -2.32 -14.01 12.15
CA GLY A 226 -0.93 -13.79 11.75
C GLY A 226 -0.44 -14.62 10.56
N LYS A 227 -1.34 -15.25 9.81
CA LYS A 227 -1.01 -16.07 8.62
C LYS A 227 -1.81 -15.63 7.41
N VAL A 228 -1.29 -15.87 6.23
CA VAL A 228 -2.10 -15.93 5.00
C VAL A 228 -2.93 -17.20 5.10
N HIS A 229 -4.24 -17.04 5.26
CA HIS A 229 -5.14 -18.16 5.49
C HIS A 229 -5.81 -18.63 4.21
N GLU A 230 -6.19 -17.69 3.35
CA GLU A 230 -6.71 -17.95 2.03
C GLU A 230 -6.28 -16.86 1.06
N CYS A 231 -6.03 -17.21 -0.19
CA CYS A 231 -5.62 -16.29 -1.24
C CYS A 231 -6.23 -16.75 -2.56
N GLY A 232 -6.72 -15.81 -3.35
CA GLY A 232 -7.35 -16.11 -4.65
C GLY A 232 -7.78 -14.84 -5.37
N THR A 233 -8.43 -15.02 -6.50
CA THR A 233 -9.10 -13.93 -7.23
C THR A 233 -10.25 -13.36 -6.39
N PRO A 234 -10.71 -12.12 -6.67
CA PRO A 234 -11.88 -11.57 -5.99
C PRO A 234 -13.10 -12.49 -6.04
N ASP A 235 -13.37 -13.11 -7.19
CA ASP A 235 -14.52 -14.02 -7.33
C ASP A 235 -14.38 -15.30 -6.49
N GLU A 236 -13.16 -15.84 -6.34
CA GLU A 236 -12.93 -16.99 -5.46
C GLU A 236 -13.14 -16.60 -3.99
N ILE A 237 -12.57 -15.47 -3.55
CA ILE A 237 -12.59 -15.05 -2.14
C ILE A 237 -13.97 -14.57 -1.71
N PHE A 238 -14.64 -13.75 -2.52
CA PHE A 238 -15.94 -13.18 -2.16
C PHE A 238 -17.13 -14.03 -2.60
N GLY A 239 -16.99 -14.83 -3.66
CA GLY A 239 -18.08 -15.63 -4.22
C GLY A 239 -18.08 -17.11 -3.78
N ALA A 240 -16.90 -17.69 -3.55
CA ALA A 240 -16.74 -19.10 -3.22
C ALA A 240 -15.67 -19.34 -2.14
N PRO A 241 -15.79 -18.71 -0.94
CA PRO A 241 -14.83 -18.84 0.14
C PRO A 241 -14.68 -20.31 0.59
N ARG A 242 -13.44 -20.80 0.66
CA ARG A 242 -13.15 -22.22 0.95
C ARG A 242 -13.12 -22.50 2.45
N THR A 243 -12.53 -21.58 3.23
CA THR A 243 -12.34 -21.78 4.67
C THR A 243 -13.55 -21.32 5.49
N PRO A 244 -13.88 -22.00 6.61
CA PRO A 244 -14.94 -21.55 7.52
C PRO A 244 -14.68 -20.15 8.09
N GLU A 245 -13.43 -19.81 8.36
CA GLU A 245 -13.00 -18.54 8.92
C GLU A 245 -13.29 -17.38 7.96
N LEU A 246 -13.01 -17.56 6.66
CA LEU A 246 -13.32 -16.56 5.63
C LEU A 246 -14.84 -16.41 5.47
N ARG A 247 -15.59 -17.50 5.42
CA ARG A 247 -17.06 -17.46 5.36
C ARG A 247 -17.65 -16.67 6.54
N MET A 248 -17.19 -16.96 7.76
CA MET A 248 -17.61 -16.26 8.97
C MET A 248 -17.20 -14.78 8.94
N PHE A 249 -16.02 -14.46 8.40
CA PHE A 249 -15.58 -13.07 8.26
C PHE A 249 -16.49 -12.30 7.30
N LEU A 250 -16.78 -12.86 6.12
CA LEU A 250 -17.61 -12.21 5.10
C LEU A 250 -19.07 -12.07 5.56
N SER A 251 -19.64 -13.07 6.23
CA SER A 251 -21.02 -12.98 6.74
C SER A 251 -21.18 -11.88 7.80
N ALA A 252 -20.16 -11.64 8.63
CA ALA A 252 -20.18 -10.57 9.63
C ALA A 252 -20.09 -9.14 9.04
N LEU A 253 -19.73 -9.00 7.77
CA LEU A 253 -19.69 -7.70 7.07
C LEU A 253 -21.04 -7.34 6.42
N HIS A 254 -21.94 -8.32 6.30
CA HIS A 254 -23.28 -8.15 5.72
C HIS A 254 -24.38 -8.05 6.79
N ALA A 255 -24.02 -8.19 8.07
CA ALA A 255 -24.92 -8.08 9.23
C ALA A 255 -24.88 -6.66 9.80
#